data_04c30ae55eeac13bd4da4af2df6daabd
#
_entry.id   04c30ae55eeac13bd4da4af2df6daabd
#
_cell.length_a   1.000
_cell.length_b   1.000
_cell.length_c   1.000
_cell.angle_alpha   90.00
_cell.angle_beta   90.00
_cell.angle_gamma   90.00
#
_symmetry.space_group_name_H-M   'P 1'
#
loop_
_entity.id
_entity.type
_entity.pdbx_description
1 polymer ?
#
loop_
_entity_poly.entity_id
_entity_poly.type
_entity_poly.pdbx_seq_one_letter_code
_entity_poly.pdbx_strand_id
1 'polypeptide(L)'
;YEDVATKFFEHFVYIADSINSRCGRNGLWNKEDGFYYDTIHCPSGEMIPLKIRSFVGLIPLFAVETLDKEQLEELPDFRRRMRWFIDNRPELMEHLTLDPGGEETPRMLLSLVDEDRLRQILDRMLDPDQFLSPYGLRSLSKEHEDNPFTFRAEGQQFSVQYEPAESRSGLFGGNSNWRGPVWFPVNYLMIESLQKFDYYYGDDLTVEMPESDEPEPLWDVAGHLSRRLSRLFRKDENGERPVFGGEELFQENPHWQ
;
A
#
# COMPACT_ATOMS: atom_id res chain seq x y z
N TYR A 1 -23.84 3.80 -16.37
CA TYR A 1 -22.50 3.47 -15.83
C TYR A 1 -21.54 4.67 -15.89
N GLU A 2 -21.58 5.54 -16.91
CA GLU A 2 -20.68 6.70 -17.04
C GLU A 2 -20.81 7.68 -15.88
N ASP A 3 -22.01 7.92 -15.34
CA ASP A 3 -22.24 8.77 -14.19
C ASP A 3 -21.52 8.23 -12.93
N VAL A 4 -21.49 6.90 -12.78
CA VAL A 4 -20.81 6.23 -11.67
C VAL A 4 -19.30 6.36 -11.83
N ALA A 5 -18.76 6.07 -13.01
CA ALA A 5 -17.33 6.24 -13.32
C ALA A 5 -16.88 7.69 -13.08
N THR A 6 -17.69 8.66 -13.51
CA THR A 6 -17.44 10.09 -13.29
C THR A 6 -17.35 10.42 -11.79
N LYS A 7 -18.27 9.88 -10.97
CA LYS A 7 -18.24 10.11 -9.51
C LYS A 7 -17.01 9.50 -8.86
N PHE A 8 -16.61 8.29 -9.25
CA PHE A 8 -15.39 7.68 -8.74
C PHE A 8 -14.14 8.49 -9.12
N PHE A 9 -14.06 8.96 -10.38
CA PHE A 9 -12.96 9.81 -10.81
C PHE A 9 -12.91 11.12 -10.04
N GLU A 10 -14.05 11.80 -9.82
CA GLU A 10 -14.12 13.02 -9.01
C GLU A 10 -13.60 12.76 -7.58
N HIS A 11 -14.06 11.69 -6.95
CA HIS A 11 -13.59 11.31 -5.61
C HIS A 11 -12.10 11.00 -5.59
N PHE A 12 -11.62 10.26 -6.59
CA PHE A 12 -10.21 9.93 -6.74
C PHE A 12 -9.34 11.20 -6.77
N VAL A 13 -9.71 12.17 -7.59
CA VAL A 13 -9.00 13.47 -7.72
C VAL A 13 -8.96 14.21 -6.37
N TYR A 14 -10.09 14.29 -5.66
CA TYR A 14 -10.13 14.97 -4.36
C TYR A 14 -9.36 14.22 -3.26
N ILE A 15 -9.34 12.90 -3.29
CA ILE A 15 -8.53 12.09 -2.36
C ILE A 15 -7.05 12.30 -2.65
N ALA A 16 -6.64 12.27 -3.91
CA ALA A 16 -5.26 12.53 -4.32
C ALA A 16 -4.78 13.92 -3.86
N ASP A 17 -5.58 14.96 -4.08
CA ASP A 17 -5.29 16.30 -3.58
C ASP A 17 -5.18 16.32 -2.05
N SER A 18 -6.10 15.67 -1.34
CA SER A 18 -6.08 15.64 0.13
C SER A 18 -4.85 14.96 0.70
N ILE A 19 -4.40 13.87 0.10
CA ILE A 19 -3.23 13.12 0.54
C ILE A 19 -1.93 13.84 0.18
N ASN A 20 -1.87 14.47 -1.00
CA ASN A 20 -0.63 15.01 -1.54
C ASN A 20 -0.44 16.52 -1.26
N SER A 21 -1.50 17.28 -0.86
CA SER A 21 -1.40 18.72 -0.68
C SER A 21 -1.81 19.26 0.69
N ARG A 22 -2.86 18.70 1.33
CA ARG A 22 -3.54 19.37 2.45
C ARG A 22 -2.89 19.23 3.81
N CYS A 23 -2.04 18.26 4.03
CA CYS A 23 -1.36 18.03 5.31
C CYS A 23 -0.01 18.74 5.39
N GLY A 24 0.02 20.06 5.10
CA GLY A 24 1.24 20.84 4.99
C GLY A 24 1.72 20.96 3.52
N ARG A 25 2.92 21.51 3.31
CA ARG A 25 3.42 21.80 1.94
C ARG A 25 3.66 20.56 1.06
N ASN A 26 3.72 19.35 1.66
CA ASN A 26 4.03 18.11 0.95
C ASN A 26 2.97 17.02 1.18
N GLY A 27 1.79 17.36 1.71
CA GLY A 27 0.78 16.36 2.07
C GLY A 27 1.27 15.39 3.16
N LEU A 28 0.86 14.13 3.04
CA LEU A 28 1.28 13.05 3.95
C LEU A 28 2.63 12.42 3.54
N TRP A 29 3.19 12.81 2.39
CA TRP A 29 4.45 12.27 1.89
C TRP A 29 5.65 12.87 2.60
N ASN A 30 6.47 12.04 3.21
CA ASN A 30 7.77 12.44 3.75
C ASN A 30 8.88 12.15 2.73
N LYS A 31 9.49 13.23 2.20
CA LYS A 31 10.52 13.12 1.16
C LYS A 31 11.84 12.52 1.65
N GLU A 32 12.17 12.71 2.94
CA GLU A 32 13.40 12.17 3.52
C GLU A 32 13.30 10.67 3.72
N ASP A 33 12.13 10.22 4.19
CA ASP A 33 11.88 8.83 4.48
C ASP A 33 11.36 8.05 3.26
N GLY A 34 10.93 8.72 2.18
CA GLY A 34 10.32 8.08 1.03
C GLY A 34 9.08 7.25 1.41
N PHE A 35 8.19 7.83 2.25
CA PHE A 35 7.06 7.11 2.81
C PHE A 35 5.91 8.04 3.18
N TYR A 36 4.67 7.53 3.20
CA TYR A 36 3.50 8.26 3.67
C TYR A 36 3.29 8.05 5.16
N TYR A 37 3.02 9.13 5.90
CA TYR A 37 2.73 9.10 7.33
C TYR A 37 1.44 9.82 7.67
N ASP A 38 0.75 9.30 8.68
CA ASP A 38 -0.37 10.00 9.29
C ASP A 38 0.09 11.27 10.01
N THR A 39 -0.83 12.23 10.17
CA THR A 39 -0.55 13.49 10.86
C THR A 39 -1.66 13.77 11.87
N ILE A 40 -1.27 14.12 13.10
CA ILE A 40 -2.21 14.64 14.11
C ILE A 40 -2.34 16.14 13.93
N HIS A 41 -3.57 16.61 13.80
CA HIS A 41 -3.92 18.02 13.83
C HIS A 41 -4.30 18.40 15.27
N CYS A 42 -3.45 19.16 15.94
CA CYS A 42 -3.72 19.64 17.28
C CYS A 42 -4.69 20.83 17.27
N PRO A 43 -5.48 21.02 18.36
CA PRO A 43 -6.33 22.22 18.49
C PRO A 43 -5.54 23.54 18.45
N SER A 44 -4.26 23.52 18.75
CA SER A 44 -3.33 24.67 18.63
C SER A 44 -3.05 25.07 17.17
N GLY A 45 -3.43 24.25 16.18
CA GLY A 45 -3.06 24.40 14.79
C GLY A 45 -1.71 23.73 14.42
N GLU A 46 -1.02 23.13 15.39
CA GLU A 46 0.18 22.36 15.16
C GLU A 46 -0.16 21.03 14.45
N MET A 47 0.68 20.65 13.50
CA MET A 47 0.59 19.39 12.78
C MET A 47 1.79 18.52 13.13
N ILE A 48 1.53 17.35 13.71
CA ILE A 48 2.57 16.44 14.18
C ILE A 48 2.54 15.18 13.32
N PRO A 49 3.57 14.93 12.51
CA PRO A 49 3.64 13.69 11.72
C PRO A 49 3.88 12.49 12.64
N LEU A 50 3.08 11.46 12.48
CA LEU A 50 3.25 10.18 13.15
C LEU A 50 4.15 9.28 12.28
N LYS A 51 5.46 9.32 12.52
CA LYS A 51 6.44 8.52 11.75
C LYS A 51 6.38 7.03 12.13
N ILE A 52 5.20 6.44 11.97
CA ILE A 52 4.97 5.01 12.19
C ILE A 52 4.96 4.34 10.83
N ARG A 53 5.95 3.51 10.54
CA ARG A 53 5.99 2.70 9.31
C ARG A 53 5.04 1.52 9.45
N SER A 54 3.78 1.78 9.20
CA SER A 54 2.71 0.78 9.16
C SER A 54 2.19 0.59 7.74
N PHE A 55 1.43 -0.47 7.53
CA PHE A 55 0.78 -0.74 6.25
C PHE A 55 -0.10 0.42 5.76
N VAL A 56 -0.56 1.29 6.67
CA VAL A 56 -1.35 2.48 6.32
C VAL A 56 -0.60 3.39 5.35
N GLY A 57 0.73 3.52 5.51
CA GLY A 57 1.57 4.27 4.58
C GLY A 57 1.76 3.64 3.20
N LEU A 58 1.36 2.37 3.02
CA LEU A 58 1.33 1.66 1.73
C LEU A 58 -0.02 1.78 1.02
N ILE A 59 -1.10 2.15 1.74
CA ILE A 59 -2.46 2.26 1.18
C ILE A 59 -2.56 3.19 -0.04
N PRO A 60 -1.79 4.29 -0.16
CA PRO A 60 -1.79 5.11 -1.37
C PRO A 60 -1.56 4.34 -2.67
N LEU A 61 -0.86 3.19 -2.62
CA LEU A 61 -0.67 2.31 -3.78
C LEU A 61 -1.96 1.64 -4.27
N PHE A 62 -3.00 1.55 -3.42
CA PHE A 62 -4.29 0.99 -3.85
C PHE A 62 -5.06 1.92 -4.78
N ALA A 63 -4.73 3.21 -4.73
CA ALA A 63 -5.32 4.20 -5.60
C ALA A 63 -4.60 4.20 -6.96
N VAL A 64 -4.79 3.12 -7.70
CA VAL A 64 -4.28 2.91 -9.04
C VAL A 64 -5.36 2.30 -9.95
N GLU A 65 -5.48 2.82 -11.16
CA GLU A 65 -6.33 2.25 -12.21
C GLU A 65 -5.69 2.46 -13.57
N THR A 66 -5.94 1.53 -14.46
CA THR A 66 -5.56 1.63 -15.87
C THR A 66 -6.80 1.80 -16.73
N LEU A 67 -6.74 2.74 -17.65
CA LEU A 67 -7.83 3.06 -18.54
C LEU A 67 -7.39 2.78 -19.98
N ASP A 68 -7.98 1.78 -20.61
CA ASP A 68 -7.71 1.49 -22.02
C ASP A 68 -8.32 2.58 -22.90
N LYS A 69 -7.57 3.05 -23.89
CA LYS A 69 -8.00 4.12 -24.80
C LYS A 69 -9.28 3.74 -25.56
N GLU A 70 -9.40 2.47 -25.95
CA GLU A 70 -10.61 1.95 -26.61
C GLU A 70 -11.84 2.04 -25.70
N GLN A 71 -11.70 1.63 -24.42
CA GLN A 71 -12.78 1.74 -23.44
C GLN A 71 -13.20 3.20 -23.18
N LEU A 72 -12.23 4.12 -23.16
CA LEU A 72 -12.50 5.56 -23.02
C LEU A 72 -13.29 6.12 -24.21
N GLU A 73 -13.14 5.56 -25.40
CA GLU A 73 -13.92 5.95 -26.57
C GLU A 73 -15.40 5.55 -26.45
N GLU A 74 -15.66 4.45 -25.75
CA GLU A 74 -17.02 3.98 -25.45
C GLU A 74 -17.72 4.77 -24.33
N LEU A 75 -16.97 5.63 -23.60
CA LEU A 75 -17.44 6.43 -22.46
C LEU A 75 -17.32 7.95 -22.74
N PRO A 76 -18.07 8.51 -23.69
CA PRO A 76 -17.88 9.90 -24.13
C PRO A 76 -18.19 10.93 -23.06
N ASP A 77 -19.15 10.70 -22.18
CA ASP A 77 -19.52 11.63 -21.10
C ASP A 77 -18.47 11.64 -19.99
N PHE A 78 -17.97 10.47 -19.62
CA PHE A 78 -16.86 10.32 -18.68
C PHE A 78 -15.59 11.00 -19.23
N ARG A 79 -15.22 10.72 -20.48
CA ARG A 79 -14.05 11.34 -21.14
C ARG A 79 -14.16 12.87 -21.20
N ARG A 80 -15.36 13.41 -21.49
CA ARG A 80 -15.61 14.85 -21.47
C ARG A 80 -15.43 15.45 -20.09
N ARG A 81 -15.90 14.77 -19.04
CA ARG A 81 -15.77 15.23 -17.65
C ARG A 81 -14.32 15.15 -17.16
N MET A 82 -13.60 14.08 -17.44
CA MET A 82 -12.17 13.94 -17.14
C MET A 82 -11.37 15.07 -17.80
N ARG A 83 -11.59 15.32 -19.08
CA ARG A 83 -10.95 16.43 -19.81
C ARG A 83 -11.28 17.79 -19.19
N TRP A 84 -12.53 17.99 -18.77
CA TRP A 84 -12.93 19.21 -18.08
C TRP A 84 -12.11 19.44 -16.79
N PHE A 85 -11.84 18.40 -15.98
CA PHE A 85 -10.98 18.53 -14.80
C PHE A 85 -9.56 18.90 -15.17
N ILE A 86 -8.99 18.25 -16.17
CA ILE A 86 -7.63 18.55 -16.65
C ILE A 86 -7.51 20.02 -17.07
N ASP A 87 -8.50 20.54 -17.78
CA ASP A 87 -8.46 21.89 -18.35
C ASP A 87 -8.83 22.98 -17.33
N ASN A 88 -9.69 22.70 -16.35
CA ASN A 88 -10.30 23.72 -15.48
C ASN A 88 -9.88 23.60 -14.00
N ARG A 89 -9.25 22.50 -13.59
CA ARG A 89 -8.82 22.25 -12.21
C ARG A 89 -7.37 21.75 -12.17
N PRO A 90 -6.43 22.48 -12.80
CA PRO A 90 -5.04 22.04 -12.87
C PRO A 90 -4.41 21.86 -11.49
N GLU A 91 -4.82 22.64 -10.49
CA GLU A 91 -4.34 22.53 -9.11
C GLU A 91 -4.66 21.19 -8.45
N LEU A 92 -5.77 20.54 -8.83
CA LEU A 92 -6.11 19.20 -8.35
C LEU A 92 -5.38 18.11 -9.12
N MET A 93 -5.12 18.37 -10.40
CA MET A 93 -4.43 17.42 -11.27
C MET A 93 -2.92 17.35 -11.02
N GLU A 94 -2.32 18.40 -10.42
CA GLU A 94 -0.90 18.44 -10.06
C GLU A 94 -0.50 17.34 -9.06
N HIS A 95 -1.47 16.87 -8.27
CA HIS A 95 -1.27 15.86 -7.23
C HIS A 95 -1.70 14.44 -7.65
N LEU A 96 -1.99 14.28 -8.93
CA LEU A 96 -2.47 13.05 -9.52
C LEU A 96 -1.58 12.66 -10.69
N THR A 97 -1.13 11.42 -10.72
CA THR A 97 -0.49 10.87 -11.90
C THR A 97 -1.57 10.45 -12.88
N LEU A 98 -1.67 11.22 -13.96
CA LEU A 98 -2.51 10.89 -15.11
C LEU A 98 -1.58 10.82 -16.33
N ASP A 99 -1.03 9.64 -16.57
CA ASP A 99 -0.11 9.41 -17.67
C ASP A 99 -0.89 8.82 -18.86
N PRO A 100 -0.97 9.56 -19.99
CA PRO A 100 -1.68 9.09 -21.18
C PRO A 100 -0.98 7.92 -21.89
N GLY A 101 0.20 7.50 -21.40
CA GLY A 101 1.07 6.55 -22.10
C GLY A 101 1.69 7.13 -23.38
N GLY A 102 2.67 6.43 -23.95
CA GLY A 102 3.27 6.76 -25.24
C GLY A 102 2.33 6.48 -26.42
N GLU A 103 2.81 6.77 -27.64
CA GLU A 103 2.07 6.47 -28.86
C GLU A 103 1.82 4.96 -29.04
N GLU A 104 2.73 4.13 -28.55
CA GLU A 104 2.66 2.67 -28.59
C GLU A 104 1.89 2.07 -27.41
N THR A 105 1.61 2.85 -26.35
CA THR A 105 0.90 2.37 -25.15
C THR A 105 -0.60 2.64 -25.30
N PRO A 106 -1.44 1.61 -25.43
CA PRO A 106 -2.88 1.79 -25.61
C PRO A 106 -3.61 2.14 -24.30
N ARG A 107 -2.88 2.42 -23.23
CA ARG A 107 -3.39 2.57 -21.87
C ARG A 107 -2.99 3.90 -21.27
N MET A 108 -3.80 4.34 -20.32
CA MET A 108 -3.57 5.52 -19.50
C MET A 108 -3.48 5.06 -18.04
N LEU A 109 -2.49 5.56 -17.30
CA LEU A 109 -2.40 5.33 -15.85
C LEU A 109 -3.10 6.46 -15.10
N LEU A 110 -3.94 6.08 -14.16
CA LEU A 110 -4.50 6.94 -13.12
C LEU A 110 -3.98 6.47 -11.78
N SER A 111 -3.09 7.22 -11.14
CA SER A 111 -2.48 6.85 -9.86
C SER A 111 -2.32 8.03 -8.93
N LEU A 112 -2.42 7.78 -7.62
CA LEU A 112 -2.13 8.75 -6.58
C LEU A 112 -0.62 8.95 -6.39
N VAL A 113 0.18 7.95 -6.72
CA VAL A 113 1.64 7.98 -6.61
C VAL A 113 2.27 8.04 -8.00
N ASP A 114 3.30 8.88 -8.14
CA ASP A 114 4.17 8.90 -9.30
C ASP A 114 5.18 7.74 -9.26
N GLU A 115 5.90 7.53 -10.37
CA GLU A 115 6.86 6.43 -10.48
C GLU A 115 7.99 6.53 -9.44
N ASP A 116 8.50 7.73 -9.17
CA ASP A 116 9.61 7.92 -8.21
C ASP A 116 9.18 7.53 -6.80
N ARG A 117 7.97 7.90 -6.38
CA ARG A 117 7.41 7.49 -5.08
C ARG A 117 7.08 6.00 -5.06
N LEU A 118 6.56 5.47 -6.15
CA LEU A 118 6.28 4.03 -6.28
C LEU A 118 7.56 3.22 -6.03
N ARG A 119 8.67 3.55 -6.71
CA ARG A 119 9.96 2.88 -6.52
C ARG A 119 10.44 2.96 -5.07
N GLN A 120 10.40 4.14 -4.45
CA GLN A 120 10.82 4.32 -3.05
C GLN A 120 9.96 3.52 -2.06
N ILE A 121 8.65 3.39 -2.31
CA ILE A 121 7.77 2.59 -1.48
C ILE A 121 8.05 1.11 -1.69
N LEU A 122 8.26 0.68 -2.93
CA LEU A 122 8.57 -0.72 -3.26
C LEU A 122 9.87 -1.18 -2.61
N ASP A 123 10.92 -0.37 -2.61
CA ASP A 123 12.18 -0.67 -1.91
C ASP A 123 11.95 -1.01 -0.43
N ARG A 124 11.07 -0.26 0.25
CA ARG A 124 10.75 -0.51 1.67
C ARG A 124 9.80 -1.68 1.87
N MET A 125 8.83 -1.79 0.98
CA MET A 125 7.80 -2.84 1.04
C MET A 125 8.41 -4.22 0.85
N LEU A 126 9.42 -4.32 -0.02
CA LEU A 126 10.09 -5.58 -0.37
C LEU A 126 11.32 -5.87 0.49
N ASP A 127 11.67 -4.99 1.43
CA ASP A 127 12.77 -5.19 2.37
C ASP A 127 12.33 -6.14 3.51
N PRO A 128 13.06 -7.29 3.71
CA PRO A 128 12.80 -8.24 4.80
C PRO A 128 12.93 -7.64 6.20
N ASP A 129 13.77 -6.64 6.37
CA ASP A 129 13.94 -5.93 7.64
C ASP A 129 12.89 -4.84 7.88
N GLN A 130 12.00 -4.62 6.90
CA GLN A 130 10.87 -3.73 7.00
C GLN A 130 9.54 -4.49 6.87
N PHE A 131 8.94 -4.52 5.67
CA PHE A 131 7.59 -5.08 5.51
C PHE A 131 7.54 -6.51 5.00
N LEU A 132 8.52 -6.96 4.24
CA LEU A 132 8.47 -8.29 3.62
C LEU A 132 8.72 -9.40 4.64
N SER A 133 7.73 -10.24 4.88
CA SER A 133 7.85 -11.42 5.75
C SER A 133 7.79 -12.72 4.94
N PRO A 134 8.14 -13.88 5.52
CA PRO A 134 7.94 -15.18 4.88
C PRO A 134 6.49 -15.48 4.50
N TYR A 135 5.52 -14.74 5.06
CA TYR A 135 4.08 -14.99 4.94
C TYR A 135 3.29 -13.84 4.32
N GLY A 136 3.96 -12.85 3.73
CA GLY A 136 3.38 -11.66 3.12
C GLY A 136 3.90 -10.37 3.74
N LEU A 137 3.20 -9.27 3.52
CA LEU A 137 3.58 -7.95 4.04
C LEU A 137 3.09 -7.77 5.47
N ARG A 138 4.00 -7.34 6.34
CA ARG A 138 3.70 -7.02 7.74
C ARG A 138 2.78 -5.82 7.86
N SER A 139 1.92 -5.83 8.86
CA SER A 139 1.06 -4.69 9.19
C SER A 139 1.82 -3.51 9.79
N LEU A 140 2.94 -3.81 10.46
CA LEU A 140 3.89 -2.85 11.02
C LEU A 140 5.30 -3.25 10.60
N SER A 141 6.11 -2.27 10.18
CA SER A 141 7.50 -2.52 9.80
C SER A 141 8.31 -3.11 10.96
N LYS A 142 9.13 -4.13 10.66
CA LYS A 142 10.05 -4.74 11.60
C LYS A 142 11.09 -3.75 12.13
N GLU A 143 11.37 -2.66 11.41
CA GLU A 143 12.23 -1.56 11.89
C GLU A 143 11.84 -1.08 13.29
N HIS A 144 10.55 -1.13 13.64
CA HIS A 144 10.05 -0.74 14.97
C HIS A 144 10.34 -1.77 16.07
N GLU A 145 11.02 -2.88 15.78
CA GLU A 145 11.53 -3.80 16.79
C GLU A 145 12.66 -3.15 17.58
N ASP A 146 13.64 -2.57 16.88
CA ASP A 146 14.80 -1.91 17.47
C ASP A 146 14.59 -0.40 17.67
N ASN A 147 13.72 0.21 16.89
CA ASN A 147 13.41 1.64 16.89
C ASN A 147 11.91 1.90 17.14
N PRO A 148 11.41 1.67 18.36
CA PRO A 148 10.01 1.93 18.67
C PRO A 148 9.67 3.41 18.47
N PHE A 149 8.53 3.69 17.83
CA PHE A 149 8.02 5.05 17.74
C PHE A 149 7.41 5.46 19.08
N THR A 150 7.79 6.62 19.59
CA THR A 150 7.24 7.17 20.84
C THR A 150 6.63 8.54 20.62
N PHE A 151 5.46 8.74 21.19
CA PHE A 151 4.74 9.99 21.15
C PHE A 151 4.28 10.41 22.54
N ARG A 152 4.37 11.71 22.86
CA ARG A 152 3.93 12.26 24.13
C ARG A 152 2.78 13.23 23.91
N ALA A 153 1.65 12.97 24.58
CA ALA A 153 0.50 13.86 24.58
C ALA A 153 -0.10 13.90 26.00
N GLU A 154 -0.52 15.08 26.45
CA GLU A 154 -1.20 15.29 27.73
C GLU A 154 -0.49 14.68 28.96
N GLY A 155 0.85 14.68 28.94
CA GLY A 155 1.67 14.11 30.02
C GLY A 155 1.79 12.58 30.00
N GLN A 156 1.18 11.91 29.04
CA GLN A 156 1.31 10.48 28.82
C GLN A 156 2.29 10.19 27.67
N GLN A 157 2.98 9.07 27.74
CA GLN A 157 3.83 8.56 26.68
C GLN A 157 3.16 7.34 26.04
N PHE A 158 3.05 7.38 24.71
CA PHE A 158 2.56 6.29 23.89
C PHE A 158 3.72 5.71 23.10
N SER A 159 3.76 4.39 22.91
CA SER A 159 4.78 3.71 22.13
C SER A 159 4.17 2.72 21.17
N VAL A 160 4.70 2.67 19.94
CA VAL A 160 4.39 1.65 18.95
C VAL A 160 5.66 0.87 18.67
N GLN A 161 5.62 -0.42 18.88
CA GLN A 161 6.75 -1.34 18.70
C GLN A 161 6.30 -2.53 17.85
N TYR A 162 7.20 -3.03 17.00
CA TYR A 162 6.97 -4.29 16.31
C TYR A 162 7.05 -5.46 17.29
N GLU A 163 6.01 -6.28 17.29
CA GLU A 163 5.91 -7.50 18.07
C GLU A 163 5.44 -8.63 17.17
N PRO A 164 6.25 -9.69 16.99
CA PRO A 164 5.99 -10.70 15.95
C PRO A 164 4.79 -11.62 16.23
N ALA A 165 4.29 -11.65 17.47
CA ALA A 165 3.14 -12.46 17.86
C ALA A 165 2.05 -11.57 18.48
N GLU A 166 1.69 -11.81 19.74
CA GLU A 166 0.69 -11.04 20.47
C GLU A 166 1.23 -9.68 20.91
N SER A 167 0.53 -8.61 20.58
CA SER A 167 0.89 -7.29 21.04
C SER A 167 0.63 -7.12 22.53
N ARG A 168 1.60 -6.52 23.23
CA ARG A 168 1.50 -6.17 24.65
C ARG A 168 0.98 -4.76 24.90
N SER A 169 0.77 -3.99 23.84
CA SER A 169 0.19 -2.64 23.93
C SER A 169 -1.19 -2.60 23.31
N GLY A 170 -2.09 -1.79 23.91
CA GLY A 170 -3.43 -1.53 23.35
C GLY A 170 -3.42 -0.47 22.24
N LEU A 171 -2.27 0.13 21.94
CA LEU A 171 -2.15 1.19 20.97
C LEU A 171 -2.30 0.63 19.55
N PHE A 172 -3.11 1.28 18.71
CA PHE A 172 -3.47 0.78 17.37
C PHE A 172 -4.10 -0.61 17.35
N GLY A 173 -4.71 -1.02 18.48
CA GLY A 173 -5.31 -2.34 18.61
C GLY A 173 -4.31 -3.48 18.75
N GLY A 174 -3.02 -3.18 18.84
CA GLY A 174 -1.97 -4.18 18.87
C GLY A 174 -1.80 -4.94 17.55
N ASN A 175 -0.77 -5.78 17.46
CA ASN A 175 -0.53 -6.63 16.28
C ASN A 175 -1.57 -7.74 16.14
N SER A 176 -2.11 -8.23 17.25
CA SER A 176 -3.09 -9.33 17.31
C SER A 176 -4.53 -8.88 17.07
N ASN A 177 -4.77 -7.58 16.99
CA ASN A 177 -6.10 -7.05 16.77
C ASN A 177 -6.48 -7.03 15.27
N TRP A 178 -7.27 -6.08 14.81
CA TRP A 178 -7.72 -5.99 13.43
C TRP A 178 -6.57 -5.89 12.41
N ARG A 179 -5.40 -5.44 12.82
CA ARG A 179 -4.21 -5.38 11.95
C ARG A 179 -3.49 -6.71 11.84
N GLY A 180 -3.37 -7.49 12.92
CA GLY A 180 -2.58 -8.72 12.94
C GLY A 180 -1.13 -8.53 12.49
N PRO A 181 -0.27 -9.54 12.57
CA PRO A 181 1.11 -9.50 12.03
C PRO A 181 1.13 -9.39 10.50
N VAL A 182 0.24 -10.12 9.82
CA VAL A 182 0.02 -10.09 8.37
C VAL A 182 -1.49 -10.01 8.13
N TRP A 183 -1.95 -8.88 7.65
CA TRP A 183 -3.38 -8.69 7.39
C TRP A 183 -3.72 -9.14 5.97
N PHE A 184 -4.36 -10.29 5.84
CA PHE A 184 -4.61 -10.97 4.57
C PHE A 184 -5.39 -10.12 3.55
N PRO A 185 -6.54 -9.47 3.88
CA PRO A 185 -7.30 -8.69 2.90
C PRO A 185 -6.50 -7.53 2.29
N VAL A 186 -5.65 -6.87 3.09
CA VAL A 186 -4.85 -5.73 2.62
C VAL A 186 -3.70 -6.19 1.74
N ASN A 187 -3.09 -7.33 2.07
CA ASN A 187 -2.10 -7.98 1.20
C ASN A 187 -2.71 -8.35 -0.16
N TYR A 188 -3.96 -8.84 -0.18
CA TYR A 188 -4.66 -9.12 -1.43
C TYR A 188 -4.83 -7.86 -2.28
N LEU A 189 -5.26 -6.74 -1.68
CA LEU A 189 -5.38 -5.46 -2.39
C LEU A 189 -4.04 -4.97 -2.93
N MET A 190 -2.94 -5.20 -2.20
CA MET A 190 -1.61 -4.85 -2.67
C MET A 190 -1.21 -5.68 -3.90
N ILE A 191 -1.46 -6.98 -3.88
CA ILE A 191 -1.21 -7.86 -5.02
C ILE A 191 -1.96 -7.35 -6.27
N GLU A 192 -3.24 -7.00 -6.12
CA GLU A 192 -4.04 -6.44 -7.21
C GLU A 192 -3.48 -5.10 -7.72
N SER A 193 -3.02 -4.23 -6.80
CA SER A 193 -2.41 -2.96 -7.17
C SER A 193 -1.11 -3.13 -7.96
N LEU A 194 -0.24 -4.06 -7.53
CA LEU A 194 0.99 -4.38 -8.25
C LEU A 194 0.70 -4.91 -9.67
N GLN A 195 -0.33 -5.75 -9.82
CA GLN A 195 -0.74 -6.25 -11.13
C GLN A 195 -1.25 -5.12 -12.05
N LYS A 196 -1.94 -4.10 -11.50
CA LYS A 196 -2.36 -2.91 -12.26
C LYS A 196 -1.18 -2.04 -12.68
N PHE A 197 -0.21 -1.83 -11.79
CA PHE A 197 1.02 -1.12 -12.14
C PHE A 197 1.81 -1.88 -13.22
N ASP A 198 1.95 -3.20 -13.09
CA ASP A 198 2.59 -4.03 -14.11
C ASP A 198 1.87 -3.97 -15.46
N TYR A 199 0.54 -4.00 -15.43
CA TYR A 199 -0.27 -3.88 -16.65
C TYR A 199 -0.01 -2.58 -17.42
N TYR A 200 0.39 -1.51 -16.71
CA TYR A 200 0.79 -0.23 -17.31
C TYR A 200 2.26 -0.19 -17.69
N TYR A 201 3.16 -0.48 -16.76
CA TYR A 201 4.60 -0.32 -16.94
C TYR A 201 5.27 -1.50 -17.65
N GLY A 202 4.77 -2.72 -17.47
CA GLY A 202 5.41 -3.92 -17.98
C GLY A 202 6.88 -4.02 -17.54
N ASP A 203 7.75 -4.36 -18.48
CA ASP A 203 9.19 -4.51 -18.24
C ASP A 203 9.94 -3.19 -18.01
N ASP A 204 9.30 -2.03 -18.20
CA ASP A 204 9.90 -0.72 -17.94
C ASP A 204 10.05 -0.42 -16.44
N LEU A 205 9.31 -1.14 -15.60
CA LEU A 205 9.40 -1.03 -14.14
C LEU A 205 9.67 -2.38 -13.51
N THR A 206 10.92 -2.62 -13.17
CA THR A 206 11.38 -3.81 -12.46
C THR A 206 11.96 -3.42 -11.10
N VAL A 207 11.94 -4.35 -10.14
CA VAL A 207 12.44 -4.18 -8.78
C VAL A 207 13.28 -5.36 -8.34
N GLU A 208 14.21 -5.11 -7.42
CA GLU A 208 15.02 -6.16 -6.81
C GLU A 208 14.19 -6.93 -5.77
N MET A 209 14.20 -8.26 -5.87
CA MET A 209 13.61 -9.15 -4.89
C MET A 209 14.71 -9.86 -4.11
N PRO A 210 14.60 -10.00 -2.77
CA PRO A 210 15.65 -10.62 -1.95
C PRO A 210 15.97 -12.08 -2.31
N GLU A 211 15.06 -12.74 -3.03
CA GLU A 211 15.17 -14.15 -3.42
C GLU A 211 15.52 -14.33 -4.90
N SER A 212 15.76 -13.23 -5.62
CA SER A 212 16.06 -13.23 -7.05
C SER A 212 17.43 -12.61 -7.32
N ASP A 213 18.17 -13.17 -8.28
CA ASP A 213 19.46 -12.65 -8.72
C ASP A 213 19.30 -11.50 -9.74
N GLU A 214 18.12 -11.35 -10.33
CA GLU A 214 17.81 -10.33 -11.35
C GLU A 214 16.55 -9.53 -10.94
N PRO A 215 16.44 -8.26 -11.34
CA PRO A 215 15.22 -7.46 -11.12
C PRO A 215 14.01 -8.11 -11.78
N GLU A 216 12.88 -8.09 -11.10
CA GLU A 216 11.63 -8.73 -11.54
C GLU A 216 10.54 -7.69 -11.86
N PRO A 217 9.66 -7.93 -12.85
CA PRO A 217 8.48 -7.13 -13.09
C PRO A 217 7.47 -7.25 -11.94
N LEU A 218 6.59 -6.27 -11.79
CA LEU A 218 5.66 -6.22 -10.66
C LEU A 218 4.64 -7.38 -10.66
N TRP A 219 4.38 -7.99 -11.81
CA TRP A 219 3.58 -9.20 -11.89
C TRP A 219 4.19 -10.37 -11.12
N ASP A 220 5.49 -10.57 -11.27
CA ASP A 220 6.22 -11.63 -10.58
C ASP A 220 6.33 -11.35 -9.08
N VAL A 221 6.53 -10.09 -8.70
CA VAL A 221 6.46 -9.64 -7.30
C VAL A 221 5.09 -9.96 -6.68
N ALA A 222 3.99 -9.65 -7.38
CA ALA A 222 2.64 -10.01 -6.97
C ALA A 222 2.48 -11.53 -6.79
N GLY A 223 3.08 -12.32 -7.69
CA GLY A 223 3.17 -13.77 -7.61
C GLY A 223 3.92 -14.25 -6.37
N HIS A 224 5.05 -13.62 -6.02
CA HIS A 224 5.80 -13.92 -4.80
C HIS A 224 4.97 -13.65 -3.54
N LEU A 225 4.30 -12.51 -3.45
CA LEU A 225 3.43 -12.19 -2.32
C LEU A 225 2.26 -13.18 -2.19
N SER A 226 1.65 -13.58 -3.31
CA SER A 226 0.58 -14.58 -3.33
C SER A 226 1.06 -15.94 -2.79
N ARG A 227 2.26 -16.38 -3.21
CA ARG A 227 2.88 -17.62 -2.70
C ARG A 227 3.18 -17.54 -1.20
N ARG A 228 3.68 -16.38 -0.72
CA ARG A 228 3.95 -16.16 0.72
C ARG A 228 2.68 -16.23 1.55
N LEU A 229 1.59 -15.57 1.13
CA LEU A 229 0.30 -15.67 1.80
C LEU A 229 -0.24 -17.11 1.83
N SER A 230 -0.08 -17.84 0.73
CA SER A 230 -0.53 -19.23 0.63
C SER A 230 0.23 -20.16 1.56
N ARG A 231 1.50 -19.85 1.89
CA ARG A 231 2.31 -20.64 2.85
C ARG A 231 1.68 -20.71 4.24
N LEU A 232 0.92 -19.69 4.66
CA LEU A 232 0.20 -19.71 5.94
C LEU A 232 -0.68 -20.96 6.11
N PHE A 233 -1.27 -21.43 5.02
CA PHE A 233 -2.27 -22.51 5.02
C PHE A 233 -1.71 -23.85 4.51
N ARG A 234 -0.50 -23.87 3.99
CA ARG A 234 0.14 -25.09 3.48
C ARG A 234 0.95 -25.75 4.59
N LYS A 235 0.98 -27.08 4.58
CA LYS A 235 1.87 -27.84 5.45
C LYS A 235 3.33 -27.56 5.08
N ASP A 236 4.13 -27.29 6.09
CA ASP A 236 5.58 -27.19 5.98
C ASP A 236 6.27 -28.57 5.94
N GLU A 237 7.60 -28.58 6.01
CA GLU A 237 8.41 -29.80 5.99
C GLU A 237 8.15 -30.73 7.20
N ASN A 238 7.66 -30.16 8.32
CA ASN A 238 7.29 -30.89 9.52
C ASN A 238 5.85 -31.39 9.48
N GLY A 239 5.09 -31.04 8.45
CA GLY A 239 3.66 -31.34 8.32
C GLY A 239 2.76 -30.37 9.06
N GLU A 240 3.29 -29.27 9.58
CA GLU A 240 2.58 -28.24 10.33
C GLU A 240 2.11 -27.10 9.41
N ARG A 241 1.01 -26.45 9.79
CA ARG A 241 0.51 -25.24 9.11
C ARG A 241 0.87 -24.00 9.92
N PRO A 242 1.62 -23.05 9.34
CA PRO A 242 2.03 -21.82 10.04
C PRO A 242 0.88 -21.02 10.63
N VAL A 243 -0.31 -21.07 10.01
CA VAL A 243 -1.51 -20.35 10.51
C VAL A 243 -1.95 -20.78 11.90
N PHE A 244 -1.61 -22.00 12.32
CA PHE A 244 -1.94 -22.52 13.64
C PHE A 244 -0.84 -22.28 14.68
N GLY A 245 0.32 -21.72 14.26
CA GLY A 245 1.47 -21.55 15.17
C GLY A 245 1.89 -22.88 15.79
N GLY A 246 2.30 -22.85 17.06
CA GLY A 246 2.64 -24.02 17.85
C GLY A 246 1.47 -24.68 18.59
N GLU A 247 0.23 -24.44 18.20
CA GLU A 247 -0.97 -24.96 18.91
C GLU A 247 -1.29 -26.39 18.45
N GLU A 248 -0.90 -27.39 19.27
CA GLU A 248 -1.06 -28.83 18.97
C GLU A 248 -2.50 -29.21 18.64
N LEU A 249 -3.48 -28.57 19.32
CA LEU A 249 -4.90 -28.86 19.11
C LEU A 249 -5.31 -28.65 17.64
N PHE A 250 -4.80 -27.61 17.00
CA PHE A 250 -5.12 -27.33 15.60
C PHE A 250 -4.22 -28.10 14.64
N GLN A 251 -2.97 -28.36 15.01
CA GLN A 251 -2.04 -29.10 14.18
C GLN A 251 -2.39 -30.58 14.05
N GLU A 252 -2.92 -31.19 15.13
CA GLU A 252 -3.18 -32.64 15.17
C GLU A 252 -4.65 -33.01 14.93
N ASN A 253 -5.56 -32.10 15.04
CA ASN A 253 -6.99 -32.41 14.93
C ASN A 253 -7.41 -32.63 13.46
N PRO A 254 -7.98 -33.83 13.13
CA PRO A 254 -8.35 -34.15 11.75
C PRO A 254 -9.40 -33.22 11.12
N HIS A 255 -10.13 -32.44 11.92
CA HIS A 255 -11.08 -31.43 11.39
C HIS A 255 -10.41 -30.18 10.85
N TRP A 256 -9.12 -29.96 11.14
CA TRP A 256 -8.34 -28.81 10.70
C TRP A 256 -7.23 -29.16 9.69
N GLN A 257 -7.19 -30.40 9.25
CA GLN A 257 -6.17 -30.89 8.30
C GLN A 257 -6.58 -30.80 6.84
#